data_ded6ad796c68772be6f64c88f5f09051
#
_entry.id   ded6ad796c68772be6f64c88f5f09051
#
_cell.length_a   1.000
_cell.length_b   1.000
_cell.length_c   1.000
_cell.angle_alpha   90.00
_cell.angle_beta   90.00
_cell.angle_gamma   90.00
#
_symmetry.space_group_name_H-M   'P 1'
#
loop_
_entity.id
_entity.type
_entity.pdbx_description
1 polymer ?
#
loop_
_entity_poly.entity_id
_entity_poly.type
_entity_poly.pdbx_seq_one_letter_code
_entity_poly.pdbx_strand_id
1 'polypeptide(L)'
;SNGYGRRLKAFLKDKHFDTVIIEYIHSSYFLNFLPEDVQVILDAHDIISERTEEFRKFNHSGDGYELSKETEAEIFSVYDYVMVLCQPDYDKVNAMAGPAKALLCPHTVEPCMHPLREDVKSIVFIASAYLPNKDAISWFIADCWPQISAKYNVQLSVYGTVAGGIDTSEAQQIYSKGVVADLNEIYAAADIVINPVRFGAGLKIKNLEALGYGVPLVTTSHGARGMESGINKAFLVADDAGAFIESVGSLINSLQLRTKLSRTAYKFVSDNYTAEKYFRPLIDVIQ
;
A
#
# COMPACT_ATOMS: atom_id res chain seq x y z
N SER A 1 15.94 -21.24 7.55
CA SER A 1 17.17 -21.90 7.92
C SER A 1 17.01 -22.64 9.26
N ASN A 2 17.63 -23.83 9.38
CA ASN A 2 17.49 -24.77 10.53
C ASN A 2 17.76 -24.16 11.92
N GLY A 3 18.42 -23.01 12.03
CA GLY A 3 18.72 -22.35 13.31
C GLY A 3 17.50 -21.68 13.95
N TYR A 4 16.74 -20.94 13.17
CA TYR A 4 15.53 -20.24 13.65
C TYR A 4 14.41 -21.23 13.98
N GLY A 5 14.17 -22.24 13.15
CA GLY A 5 13.16 -23.28 13.41
C GLY A 5 13.43 -24.06 14.70
N ARG A 6 14.70 -24.41 14.98
CA ARG A 6 15.06 -25.06 16.25
C ARG A 6 14.83 -24.15 17.47
N ARG A 7 15.08 -22.85 17.35
CA ARG A 7 14.78 -21.86 18.40
C ARG A 7 13.27 -21.74 18.63
N LEU A 8 12.49 -21.69 17.55
CA LEU A 8 11.03 -21.68 17.64
C LEU A 8 10.51 -22.93 18.34
N LYS A 9 10.96 -24.13 17.93
CA LYS A 9 10.57 -25.38 18.58
C LYS A 9 10.94 -25.42 20.06
N ALA A 10 12.11 -24.92 20.43
CA ALA A 10 12.52 -24.80 21.83
C ALA A 10 11.64 -23.79 22.61
N PHE A 11 11.26 -22.70 22.00
CA PHE A 11 10.37 -21.69 22.60
C PHE A 11 8.96 -22.22 22.84
N LEU A 12 8.44 -23.05 21.91
CA LEU A 12 7.09 -23.61 21.98
C LEU A 12 6.98 -24.82 22.95
N LYS A 13 8.11 -25.45 23.32
CA LYS A 13 8.13 -26.74 24.03
C LYS A 13 7.26 -26.80 25.29
N ASP A 14 7.19 -25.71 26.06
CA ASP A 14 6.45 -25.62 27.33
C ASP A 14 5.30 -24.61 27.26
N LYS A 15 4.83 -24.31 26.06
CA LYS A 15 3.77 -23.33 25.80
C LYS A 15 2.70 -23.93 24.92
N HIS A 16 1.47 -23.56 25.19
CA HIS A 16 0.33 -23.90 24.35
C HIS A 16 -0.18 -22.63 23.68
N PHE A 17 -0.44 -22.73 22.39
CA PHE A 17 -1.05 -21.70 21.58
C PHE A 17 -2.13 -22.36 20.72
N ASP A 18 -3.33 -21.79 20.72
CA ASP A 18 -4.44 -22.30 19.92
C ASP A 18 -4.27 -21.88 18.44
N THR A 19 -3.68 -20.70 18.20
CA THR A 19 -3.48 -20.13 16.86
C THR A 19 -2.07 -19.56 16.71
N VAL A 20 -1.47 -19.76 15.55
CA VAL A 20 -0.21 -19.12 15.13
C VAL A 20 -0.45 -18.37 13.81
N ILE A 21 -0.11 -17.10 13.79
CA ILE A 21 -0.11 -16.28 12.57
C ILE A 21 1.32 -16.22 12.04
N ILE A 22 1.52 -16.61 10.79
CA ILE A 22 2.80 -16.53 10.08
C ILE A 22 2.73 -15.35 9.12
N GLU A 23 3.66 -14.41 9.32
CA GLU A 23 3.75 -13.22 8.49
C GLU A 23 4.64 -13.47 7.27
N TYR A 24 4.13 -13.16 6.09
CA TYR A 24 4.70 -13.39 4.77
C TYR A 24 4.87 -14.88 4.38
N ILE A 25 4.47 -15.20 3.17
CA ILE A 25 4.51 -16.56 2.60
C ILE A 25 5.93 -17.19 2.64
N HIS A 26 6.99 -16.38 2.51
CA HIS A 26 8.36 -16.88 2.58
C HIS A 26 8.76 -17.40 3.98
N SER A 27 7.96 -17.11 5.00
CA SER A 27 8.11 -17.65 6.37
C SER A 27 7.40 -18.98 6.56
N SER A 28 6.73 -19.55 5.55
CA SER A 28 5.97 -20.83 5.65
C SER A 28 6.83 -22.03 6.06
N TYR A 29 8.15 -21.95 5.90
CA TYR A 29 9.05 -23.00 6.41
C TYR A 29 8.95 -23.21 7.94
N PHE A 30 8.38 -22.26 8.69
CA PHE A 30 8.14 -22.41 10.11
C PHE A 30 7.05 -23.45 10.44
N LEU A 31 6.14 -23.75 9.50
CA LEU A 31 5.12 -24.80 9.65
C LEU A 31 5.72 -26.15 10.10
N ASN A 32 6.91 -26.49 9.61
CA ASN A 32 7.60 -27.73 9.97
C ASN A 32 8.05 -27.83 11.44
N PHE A 33 7.88 -26.75 12.22
CA PHE A 33 8.33 -26.66 13.61
C PHE A 33 7.18 -26.40 14.58
N LEU A 34 5.95 -26.24 14.07
CA LEU A 34 4.75 -26.04 14.87
C LEU A 34 4.17 -27.38 15.37
N PRO A 35 3.43 -27.39 16.50
CA PRO A 35 2.59 -28.52 16.88
C PRO A 35 1.54 -28.86 15.82
N GLU A 36 1.09 -30.12 15.78
CA GLU A 36 0.12 -30.55 14.76
C GLU A 36 -1.33 -30.07 15.04
N ASP A 37 -1.62 -29.71 16.29
CA ASP A 37 -2.93 -29.30 16.77
C ASP A 37 -3.15 -27.79 16.83
N VAL A 38 -2.22 -27.02 16.29
CA VAL A 38 -2.33 -25.55 16.26
C VAL A 38 -3.01 -25.08 14.97
N GLN A 39 -3.97 -24.16 15.08
CA GLN A 39 -4.51 -23.47 13.93
C GLN A 39 -3.44 -22.57 13.32
N VAL A 40 -3.27 -22.59 12.00
CA VAL A 40 -2.27 -21.76 11.31
C VAL A 40 -2.91 -20.81 10.33
N ILE A 41 -2.59 -19.54 10.47
CA ILE A 41 -3.07 -18.44 9.62
C ILE A 41 -1.86 -17.77 8.95
N LEU A 42 -1.94 -17.59 7.64
CA LEU A 42 -0.94 -16.82 6.90
C LEU A 42 -1.40 -15.36 6.79
N ASP A 43 -0.56 -14.39 7.17
CA ASP A 43 -0.70 -13.00 6.74
C ASP A 43 0.11 -12.81 5.45
N ALA A 44 -0.59 -12.84 4.30
CA ALA A 44 0.07 -12.93 3.01
C ALA A 44 0.60 -11.58 2.50
N HIS A 45 0.01 -10.45 2.92
CA HIS A 45 0.25 -9.09 2.45
C HIS A 45 -0.04 -8.87 0.97
N ASP A 46 0.44 -9.74 0.08
CA ASP A 46 0.18 -9.72 -1.37
C ASP A 46 0.27 -11.15 -1.96
N ILE A 47 -0.09 -11.27 -3.22
CA ILE A 47 0.05 -12.51 -4.00
C ILE A 47 1.34 -12.45 -4.78
N ILE A 48 2.32 -13.31 -4.43
CA ILE A 48 3.68 -13.31 -4.97
C ILE A 48 3.68 -13.62 -6.47
N SER A 49 2.90 -14.61 -6.91
CA SER A 49 2.82 -14.97 -8.33
C SER A 49 2.32 -13.79 -9.18
N GLU A 50 1.35 -13.03 -8.69
CA GLU A 50 0.87 -11.83 -9.36
C GLU A 50 1.92 -10.72 -9.37
N ARG A 51 2.57 -10.47 -8.23
CA ARG A 51 3.68 -9.52 -8.15
C ARG A 51 4.77 -9.86 -9.18
N THR A 52 5.13 -11.12 -9.29
CA THR A 52 6.11 -11.62 -10.26
C THR A 52 5.68 -11.31 -11.70
N GLU A 53 4.41 -11.57 -12.04
CA GLU A 53 3.87 -11.25 -13.36
C GLU A 53 3.89 -9.75 -13.67
N GLU A 54 3.50 -8.91 -12.70
CA GLU A 54 3.53 -7.46 -12.85
C GLU A 54 4.94 -6.93 -13.09
N PHE A 55 5.94 -7.42 -12.36
CA PHE A 55 7.34 -7.05 -12.58
C PHE A 55 7.83 -7.43 -13.99
N ARG A 56 7.47 -8.61 -14.47
CA ARG A 56 7.83 -9.07 -15.82
C ARG A 56 7.21 -8.20 -16.93
N LYS A 57 5.96 -7.75 -16.77
CA LYS A 57 5.30 -6.82 -17.72
C LYS A 57 6.07 -5.50 -17.87
N PHE A 58 6.74 -5.05 -16.83
CA PHE A 58 7.57 -3.84 -16.81
C PHE A 58 9.05 -4.12 -17.08
N ASN A 59 9.40 -5.30 -17.62
CA ASN A 59 10.77 -5.73 -17.92
C ASN A 59 11.72 -5.70 -16.72
N HIS A 60 11.20 -5.95 -15.54
CA HIS A 60 11.98 -6.08 -14.32
C HIS A 60 12.03 -7.54 -13.86
N SER A 61 13.21 -7.97 -13.41
CA SER A 61 13.32 -9.17 -12.59
C SER A 61 12.67 -8.89 -11.24
N GLY A 62 11.97 -9.88 -10.67
CA GLY A 62 11.39 -9.77 -9.34
C GLY A 62 12.42 -9.40 -8.27
N ASP A 63 11.95 -9.22 -7.05
CA ASP A 63 12.77 -8.87 -5.87
C ASP A 63 13.56 -10.07 -5.28
N GLY A 64 13.72 -11.14 -6.05
CA GLY A 64 14.48 -12.34 -5.69
C GLY A 64 13.66 -13.43 -4.99
N TYR A 65 12.36 -13.21 -4.74
CA TYR A 65 11.44 -14.24 -4.26
C TYR A 65 10.26 -14.35 -5.23
N GLU A 66 10.29 -15.35 -6.07
CA GLU A 66 9.28 -15.63 -7.08
C GLU A 66 8.62 -16.98 -6.80
N LEU A 67 7.31 -17.05 -7.02
CA LEU A 67 6.53 -18.29 -6.96
C LEU A 67 5.72 -18.44 -8.23
N SER A 68 5.53 -19.69 -8.68
CA SER A 68 4.48 -19.98 -9.63
C SER A 68 3.13 -19.95 -8.93
N LYS A 69 2.07 -19.73 -9.69
CA LYS A 69 0.70 -19.73 -9.16
C LYS A 69 0.33 -21.06 -8.52
N GLU A 70 0.80 -22.17 -9.09
CA GLU A 70 0.59 -23.51 -8.59
C GLU A 70 1.26 -23.72 -7.24
N THR A 71 2.55 -23.35 -7.13
CA THR A 71 3.31 -23.46 -5.86
C THR A 71 2.70 -22.58 -4.78
N GLU A 72 2.28 -21.36 -5.13
CA GLU A 72 1.63 -20.47 -4.17
C GLU A 72 0.29 -21.01 -3.70
N ALA A 73 -0.52 -21.60 -4.58
CA ALA A 73 -1.77 -22.26 -4.25
C ALA A 73 -1.55 -23.49 -3.32
N GLU A 74 -0.50 -24.29 -3.58
CA GLU A 74 -0.11 -25.39 -2.70
C GLU A 74 0.24 -24.88 -1.30
N ILE A 75 1.01 -23.82 -1.19
CA ILE A 75 1.36 -23.21 0.10
C ILE A 75 0.10 -22.69 0.81
N PHE A 76 -0.78 -21.95 0.12
CA PHE A 76 -2.02 -21.46 0.72
C PHE A 76 -2.92 -22.60 1.23
N SER A 77 -2.92 -23.74 0.55
CA SER A 77 -3.77 -24.88 0.93
C SER A 77 -3.43 -25.51 2.27
N VAL A 78 -2.16 -25.38 2.72
CA VAL A 78 -1.72 -25.96 4.02
C VAL A 78 -2.06 -25.09 5.22
N TYR A 79 -2.46 -23.84 5.02
CA TYR A 79 -2.97 -22.99 6.09
C TYR A 79 -4.46 -23.20 6.32
N ASP A 80 -4.93 -22.98 7.55
CA ASP A 80 -6.37 -22.94 7.83
C ASP A 80 -7.01 -21.74 7.16
N TYR A 81 -6.35 -20.58 7.28
CA TYR A 81 -6.79 -19.34 6.67
C TYR A 81 -5.61 -18.53 6.11
N VAL A 82 -5.91 -17.69 5.11
CA VAL A 82 -4.97 -16.74 4.51
C VAL A 82 -5.55 -15.33 4.60
N MET A 83 -4.93 -14.46 5.38
CA MET A 83 -5.30 -13.05 5.48
C MET A 83 -4.77 -12.29 4.27
N VAL A 84 -5.61 -11.43 3.72
CA VAL A 84 -5.31 -10.56 2.58
C VAL A 84 -5.84 -9.15 2.80
N LEU A 85 -5.22 -8.17 2.13
CA LEU A 85 -5.47 -6.75 2.39
C LEU A 85 -6.54 -6.12 1.49
N CYS A 86 -6.99 -6.80 0.43
CA CYS A 86 -7.97 -6.24 -0.50
C CYS A 86 -8.86 -7.30 -1.14
N GLN A 87 -10.01 -6.86 -1.63
CA GLN A 87 -10.99 -7.75 -2.25
C GLN A 87 -10.44 -8.52 -3.48
N PRO A 88 -9.66 -7.91 -4.40
CA PRO A 88 -9.07 -8.67 -5.50
C PRO A 88 -8.19 -9.84 -5.05
N ASP A 89 -7.45 -9.68 -3.96
CA ASP A 89 -6.60 -10.76 -3.42
C ASP A 89 -7.45 -11.82 -2.70
N TYR A 90 -8.50 -11.41 -1.99
CA TYR A 90 -9.48 -12.31 -1.37
C TYR A 90 -10.10 -13.27 -2.40
N ASP A 91 -10.57 -12.72 -3.51
CA ASP A 91 -11.20 -13.50 -4.58
C ASP A 91 -10.19 -14.51 -5.20
N LYS A 92 -8.94 -14.07 -5.38
CA LYS A 92 -7.87 -14.91 -5.94
C LYS A 92 -7.45 -16.03 -5.00
N VAL A 93 -7.23 -15.75 -3.70
CA VAL A 93 -6.88 -16.80 -2.74
C VAL A 93 -7.97 -17.86 -2.67
N ASN A 94 -9.25 -17.47 -2.63
CA ASN A 94 -10.35 -18.42 -2.65
C ASN A 94 -10.44 -19.22 -3.96
N ALA A 95 -10.07 -18.63 -5.08
CA ALA A 95 -9.99 -19.33 -6.36
C ALA A 95 -8.81 -20.32 -6.44
N MET A 96 -7.70 -20.02 -5.75
CA MET A 96 -6.47 -20.82 -5.77
C MET A 96 -6.49 -21.95 -4.73
N ALA A 97 -6.93 -21.68 -3.51
CA ALA A 97 -6.81 -22.59 -2.37
C ALA A 97 -8.16 -23.16 -1.86
N GLY A 98 -9.26 -22.78 -2.50
CA GLY A 98 -10.61 -23.22 -2.17
C GLY A 98 -11.44 -22.19 -1.41
N PRO A 99 -12.78 -22.35 -1.42
CA PRO A 99 -13.70 -21.40 -0.82
C PRO A 99 -13.50 -21.28 0.70
N ALA A 100 -13.70 -20.07 1.22
CA ALA A 100 -13.57 -19.75 2.65
C ALA A 100 -12.16 -19.87 3.24
N LYS A 101 -11.11 -19.93 2.41
CA LYS A 101 -9.71 -19.89 2.87
C LYS A 101 -9.24 -18.44 3.14
N ALA A 102 -9.68 -17.48 2.36
CA ALA A 102 -9.27 -16.10 2.52
C ALA A 102 -10.03 -15.40 3.68
N LEU A 103 -9.32 -14.56 4.42
CA LEU A 103 -9.87 -13.59 5.36
C LEU A 103 -9.52 -12.18 4.85
N LEU A 104 -10.52 -11.35 4.61
CA LEU A 104 -10.30 -9.97 4.20
C LEU A 104 -10.03 -9.10 5.43
N CYS A 105 -8.76 -8.80 5.65
CA CYS A 105 -8.26 -8.00 6.78
C CYS A 105 -7.38 -6.84 6.25
N PRO A 106 -7.96 -5.79 5.63
CA PRO A 106 -7.18 -4.69 5.09
C PRO A 106 -6.45 -3.92 6.19
N HIS A 107 -5.40 -3.22 5.76
CA HIS A 107 -4.72 -2.26 6.62
C HIS A 107 -5.71 -1.21 7.13
N THR A 108 -5.66 -0.92 8.42
CA THR A 108 -6.54 0.04 9.06
C THR A 108 -5.85 1.37 9.29
N VAL A 109 -6.61 2.45 9.19
CA VAL A 109 -6.12 3.80 9.46
C VAL A 109 -7.08 4.47 10.43
N GLU A 110 -6.52 5.12 11.46
CA GLU A 110 -7.29 6.04 12.31
C GLU A 110 -7.42 7.39 11.60
N PRO A 111 -8.62 7.78 11.14
CA PRO A 111 -8.78 9.02 10.41
C PRO A 111 -8.49 10.24 11.29
N CYS A 112 -7.62 11.12 10.80
CA CYS A 112 -7.24 12.37 11.46
C CYS A 112 -7.18 13.51 10.44
N MET A 113 -8.30 14.16 10.18
CA MET A 113 -8.40 15.18 9.13
C MET A 113 -7.67 16.47 9.49
N HIS A 114 -6.76 16.88 8.62
CA HIS A 114 -6.09 18.18 8.72
C HIS A 114 -6.85 19.28 7.97
N PRO A 115 -6.78 20.55 8.44
CA PRO A 115 -7.34 21.67 7.72
C PRO A 115 -6.59 21.90 6.40
N LEU A 116 -7.33 22.13 5.32
CA LEU A 116 -6.75 22.45 4.02
C LEU A 116 -6.29 23.89 3.98
N ARG A 117 -5.13 24.12 3.36
CA ARG A 117 -4.65 25.48 3.05
C ARG A 117 -5.40 26.05 1.84
N GLU A 118 -5.55 27.37 1.79
CA GLU A 118 -6.13 28.05 0.64
C GLU A 118 -5.28 27.85 -0.61
N ASP A 119 -3.98 28.13 -0.48
CA ASP A 119 -2.99 27.93 -1.52
C ASP A 119 -2.28 26.59 -1.39
N VAL A 120 -2.08 25.90 -2.51
CA VAL A 120 -1.22 24.72 -2.59
C VAL A 120 0.24 25.15 -2.68
N LYS A 121 1.08 24.61 -1.80
CA LYS A 121 2.53 24.82 -1.78
C LYS A 121 3.31 23.51 -1.86
N SER A 122 2.77 22.43 -1.30
CA SER A 122 3.48 21.16 -1.13
C SER A 122 2.74 19.99 -1.77
N ILE A 123 3.39 19.40 -2.78
CA ILE A 123 3.01 18.10 -3.33
C ILE A 123 3.94 17.06 -2.71
N VAL A 124 3.39 16.00 -2.16
CA VAL A 124 4.13 15.01 -1.39
C VAL A 124 4.08 13.63 -2.04
N PHE A 125 5.24 12.98 -2.11
CA PHE A 125 5.37 11.55 -2.36
C PHE A 125 6.07 10.89 -1.18
N ILE A 126 5.50 9.82 -0.63
CA ILE A 126 6.10 9.06 0.48
C ILE A 126 6.21 7.59 0.10
N ALA A 127 7.41 7.00 0.21
CA ALA A 127 7.62 5.60 -0.11
C ALA A 127 8.93 5.01 0.41
N SER A 128 8.99 3.68 0.46
CA SER A 128 10.25 2.94 0.59
C SER A 128 11.01 2.90 -0.74
N ALA A 129 12.31 2.57 -0.67
CA ALA A 129 13.18 2.39 -1.85
C ALA A 129 12.89 1.09 -2.63
N TYR A 130 11.62 0.65 -2.66
CA TYR A 130 11.16 -0.48 -3.44
C TYR A 130 11.03 -0.11 -4.91
N LEU A 131 11.31 -1.05 -5.81
CA LEU A 131 11.43 -0.78 -7.25
C LEU A 131 10.20 -0.08 -7.87
N PRO A 132 8.95 -0.53 -7.64
CA PRO A 132 7.76 0.18 -8.13
C PRO A 132 7.67 1.64 -7.67
N ASN A 133 8.15 1.95 -6.47
CA ASN A 133 8.14 3.31 -5.94
C ASN A 133 9.22 4.18 -6.60
N LYS A 134 10.41 3.60 -6.86
CA LYS A 134 11.49 4.29 -7.60
C LYS A 134 11.05 4.60 -9.02
N ASP A 135 10.47 3.63 -9.71
CA ASP A 135 9.90 3.81 -11.05
C ASP A 135 8.84 4.91 -11.06
N ALA A 136 7.89 4.86 -10.11
CA ALA A 136 6.80 5.81 -10.00
C ALA A 136 7.30 7.26 -9.87
N ILE A 137 8.21 7.52 -8.93
CA ILE A 137 8.70 8.88 -8.70
C ILE A 137 9.62 9.35 -9.83
N SER A 138 10.43 8.45 -10.43
CA SER A 138 11.26 8.78 -11.58
C SER A 138 10.42 9.18 -12.79
N TRP A 139 9.36 8.42 -13.08
CA TRP A 139 8.40 8.75 -14.12
C TRP A 139 7.71 10.10 -13.86
N PHE A 140 7.24 10.34 -12.63
CA PHE A 140 6.59 11.59 -12.30
C PHE A 140 7.52 12.81 -12.47
N ILE A 141 8.78 12.68 -12.00
CA ILE A 141 9.78 13.75 -12.13
C ILE A 141 10.13 14.00 -13.59
N ALA A 142 10.24 12.97 -14.42
CA ALA A 142 10.62 13.11 -15.83
C ALA A 142 9.48 13.65 -16.69
N ASP A 143 8.28 13.10 -16.56
CA ASP A 143 7.19 13.27 -17.52
C ASP A 143 6.09 14.24 -17.04
N CYS A 144 5.91 14.43 -15.71
CA CYS A 144 4.84 15.26 -15.16
C CYS A 144 5.37 16.57 -14.53
N TRP A 145 6.39 16.45 -13.69
CA TRP A 145 6.86 17.56 -12.86
C TRP A 145 7.31 18.80 -13.62
N PRO A 146 8.03 18.73 -14.77
CA PRO A 146 8.47 19.92 -15.51
C PRO A 146 7.33 20.84 -15.91
N GLN A 147 6.19 20.27 -16.34
CA GLN A 147 5.02 21.06 -16.73
C GLN A 147 4.29 21.64 -15.51
N ILE A 148 4.25 20.90 -14.39
CA ILE A 148 3.62 21.36 -13.15
C ILE A 148 4.44 22.51 -12.54
N SER A 149 5.76 22.34 -12.37
CA SER A 149 6.64 23.35 -11.78
C SER A 149 6.79 24.62 -12.63
N ALA A 150 6.72 24.48 -13.96
CA ALA A 150 6.73 25.65 -14.85
C ALA A 150 5.44 26.49 -14.75
N LYS A 151 4.31 25.87 -14.38
CA LYS A 151 3.00 26.55 -14.36
C LYS A 151 2.58 27.01 -12.98
N TYR A 152 3.02 26.32 -11.92
CA TYR A 152 2.56 26.55 -10.57
C TYR A 152 3.74 26.76 -9.61
N ASN A 153 3.57 27.67 -8.65
CA ASN A 153 4.56 27.90 -7.59
C ASN A 153 4.38 26.90 -6.44
N VAL A 154 4.75 25.64 -6.71
CA VAL A 154 4.63 24.51 -5.80
C VAL A 154 5.97 23.77 -5.69
N GLN A 155 6.16 23.03 -4.60
CA GLN A 155 7.32 22.19 -4.39
C GLN A 155 6.93 20.71 -4.35
N LEU A 156 7.83 19.82 -4.80
CA LEU A 156 7.74 18.38 -4.65
C LEU A 156 8.61 17.95 -3.46
N SER A 157 8.00 17.40 -2.43
CA SER A 157 8.69 16.83 -1.27
C SER A 157 8.62 15.33 -1.30
N VAL A 158 9.78 14.66 -1.31
CA VAL A 158 9.88 13.20 -1.35
C VAL A 158 10.36 12.67 -0.01
N TYR A 159 9.55 11.81 0.60
CA TYR A 159 9.78 11.21 1.91
C TYR A 159 10.03 9.71 1.82
N GLY A 160 10.65 9.18 2.87
CA GLY A 160 10.98 7.76 3.02
C GLY A 160 12.33 7.40 2.40
N THR A 161 12.66 6.11 2.41
CA THR A 161 13.97 5.64 1.91
C THR A 161 14.15 5.81 0.41
N VAL A 162 13.06 5.98 -0.37
CA VAL A 162 13.12 6.29 -1.81
C VAL A 162 13.80 7.63 -2.08
N ALA A 163 13.71 8.57 -1.17
CA ALA A 163 14.27 9.92 -1.28
C ALA A 163 15.79 9.93 -1.47
N GLY A 164 16.50 8.92 -0.94
CA GLY A 164 17.96 8.79 -1.08
C GLY A 164 18.47 8.51 -2.50
N GLY A 165 17.57 8.15 -3.43
CA GLY A 165 17.92 7.88 -4.84
C GLY A 165 17.46 8.96 -5.82
N ILE A 166 17.04 10.14 -5.33
CA ILE A 166 16.49 11.21 -6.16
C ILE A 166 17.49 12.35 -6.26
N ASP A 167 17.76 12.78 -7.48
CA ASP A 167 18.50 14.01 -7.72
C ASP A 167 17.63 15.21 -7.31
N THR A 168 18.05 15.85 -6.22
CA THR A 168 17.39 17.03 -5.72
C THR A 168 17.90 18.26 -6.46
N SER A 169 16.98 19.11 -6.88
CA SER A 169 17.33 20.37 -7.51
C SER A 169 16.46 21.49 -6.93
N GLU A 170 17.08 22.45 -6.24
CA GLU A 170 16.38 23.65 -5.76
C GLU A 170 15.80 24.45 -6.93
N ALA A 171 16.50 24.48 -8.07
CA ALA A 171 16.01 25.13 -9.27
C ALA A 171 14.73 24.48 -9.83
N GLN A 172 14.55 23.19 -9.59
CA GLN A 172 13.33 22.45 -9.96
C GLN A 172 12.33 22.30 -8.84
N GLN A 173 12.59 22.86 -7.65
CA GLN A 173 11.75 22.79 -6.47
C GLN A 173 11.46 21.32 -6.02
N ILE A 174 12.45 20.44 -6.15
CA ILE A 174 12.39 19.04 -5.70
C ILE A 174 13.25 18.89 -4.44
N TYR A 175 12.65 18.39 -3.36
CA TYR A 175 13.28 18.25 -2.07
C TYR A 175 13.23 16.81 -1.55
N SER A 176 14.40 16.22 -1.30
CA SER A 176 14.53 14.97 -0.57
C SER A 176 14.44 15.25 0.92
N LYS A 177 13.43 14.68 1.58
CA LYS A 177 13.18 14.85 3.02
C LYS A 177 13.62 13.63 3.84
N GLY A 178 13.94 12.51 3.17
CA GLY A 178 14.35 11.28 3.85
C GLY A 178 13.25 10.64 4.71
N VAL A 179 13.68 9.87 5.70
CA VAL A 179 12.77 9.17 6.62
C VAL A 179 12.39 10.10 7.76
N VAL A 180 11.08 10.20 8.03
CA VAL A 180 10.49 10.94 9.15
C VAL A 180 9.82 9.96 10.08
N ALA A 181 9.92 10.16 11.38
CA ALA A 181 9.41 9.24 12.39
C ALA A 181 7.89 9.32 12.58
N ASP A 182 7.30 10.49 12.33
CA ASP A 182 5.87 10.73 12.50
C ASP A 182 5.21 11.05 11.15
N LEU A 183 4.32 10.16 10.71
CA LEU A 183 3.53 10.34 9.48
C LEU A 183 2.61 11.56 9.57
N ASN A 184 2.13 11.91 10.76
CA ASN A 184 1.29 13.07 10.97
C ASN A 184 1.97 14.37 10.53
N GLU A 185 3.28 14.51 10.78
CA GLU A 185 4.05 15.67 10.32
C GLU A 185 4.08 15.77 8.78
N ILE A 186 4.19 14.62 8.10
CA ILE A 186 4.23 14.57 6.65
C ILE A 186 2.88 14.99 6.07
N TYR A 187 1.79 14.36 6.54
CA TYR A 187 0.45 14.62 6.01
C TYR A 187 -0.09 16.00 6.40
N ALA A 188 0.28 16.53 7.58
CA ALA A 188 -0.02 17.90 7.97
C ALA A 188 0.68 18.96 7.10
N ALA A 189 1.86 18.61 6.56
CA ALA A 189 2.61 19.49 5.65
C ALA A 189 2.17 19.34 4.18
N ALA A 190 1.44 18.31 3.82
CA ALA A 190 1.01 18.03 2.46
C ALA A 190 -0.27 18.79 2.09
N ASP A 191 -0.30 19.39 0.90
CA ASP A 191 -1.51 19.95 0.30
C ASP A 191 -2.12 18.98 -0.72
N ILE A 192 -1.27 18.20 -1.40
CA ILE A 192 -1.63 17.14 -2.33
C ILE A 192 -0.65 15.98 -2.12
N VAL A 193 -1.16 14.76 -2.06
CA VAL A 193 -0.35 13.55 -2.12
C VAL A 193 -0.46 12.94 -3.51
N ILE A 194 0.67 12.45 -4.03
CA ILE A 194 0.71 11.70 -5.28
C ILE A 194 1.20 10.27 -5.02
N ASN A 195 0.63 9.32 -5.73
CA ASN A 195 1.15 7.96 -5.78
C ASN A 195 1.07 7.40 -7.21
N PRO A 196 2.02 7.78 -8.09
CA PRO A 196 2.00 7.43 -9.50
C PRO A 196 2.55 6.02 -9.77
N VAL A 197 2.28 5.06 -8.88
CA VAL A 197 2.76 3.67 -8.99
C VAL A 197 2.08 2.96 -10.15
N ARG A 198 2.88 2.29 -11.02
CA ARG A 198 2.41 1.72 -12.27
C ARG A 198 2.37 0.20 -12.27
N PHE A 199 3.07 -0.46 -11.33
CA PHE A 199 3.10 -1.92 -11.19
C PHE A 199 3.38 -2.33 -9.74
N GLY A 200 3.31 -3.64 -9.46
CA GLY A 200 3.44 -4.24 -8.14
C GLY A 200 2.14 -4.89 -7.67
N ALA A 201 2.11 -5.50 -6.51
CA ALA A 201 0.92 -6.17 -5.97
C ALA A 201 0.42 -5.51 -4.67
N GLY A 202 -0.69 -6.01 -4.15
CA GLY A 202 -1.25 -5.63 -2.86
C GLY A 202 -1.86 -4.23 -2.77
N LEU A 203 -2.45 -3.94 -1.64
CA LEU A 203 -3.05 -2.65 -1.30
C LEU A 203 -1.96 -1.58 -1.08
N LYS A 204 -2.20 -0.36 -1.55
CA LYS A 204 -1.26 0.76 -1.36
C LYS A 204 -1.58 1.51 -0.07
N ILE A 205 -1.02 1.04 1.05
CA ILE A 205 -1.25 1.57 2.41
C ILE A 205 -1.09 3.10 2.46
N LYS A 206 -0.06 3.66 1.82
CA LYS A 206 0.17 5.11 1.76
C LYS A 206 -0.99 5.92 1.17
N ASN A 207 -1.80 5.29 0.29
CA ASN A 207 -3.01 5.94 -0.23
C ASN A 207 -4.09 6.01 0.85
N LEU A 208 -4.30 4.92 1.59
CA LEU A 208 -5.25 4.92 2.70
C LEU A 208 -4.84 5.90 3.79
N GLU A 209 -3.56 6.00 4.10
CA GLU A 209 -3.03 6.97 5.05
C GLU A 209 -3.35 8.40 4.59
N ALA A 210 -2.99 8.77 3.34
CA ALA A 210 -3.29 10.09 2.79
C ALA A 210 -4.80 10.42 2.87
N LEU A 211 -5.65 9.47 2.52
CA LEU A 211 -7.11 9.61 2.59
C LEU A 211 -7.61 9.74 4.02
N GLY A 212 -7.03 9.00 4.98
CA GLY A 212 -7.35 9.07 6.41
C GLY A 212 -6.99 10.43 7.02
N TYR A 213 -5.91 11.05 6.56
CA TYR A 213 -5.56 12.43 6.93
C TYR A 213 -6.36 13.49 6.15
N GLY A 214 -7.25 13.08 5.25
CA GLY A 214 -8.05 13.98 4.43
C GLY A 214 -7.24 14.75 3.39
N VAL A 215 -6.03 14.31 3.06
CA VAL A 215 -5.20 14.98 2.04
C VAL A 215 -5.66 14.54 0.65
N PRO A 216 -5.94 15.47 -0.28
CA PRO A 216 -6.28 15.15 -1.66
C PRO A 216 -5.20 14.29 -2.33
N LEU A 217 -5.61 13.18 -2.94
CA LEU A 217 -4.74 12.18 -3.54
C LEU A 217 -4.96 12.10 -5.06
N VAL A 218 -3.86 12.04 -5.80
CA VAL A 218 -3.84 11.60 -7.20
C VAL A 218 -3.01 10.32 -7.31
N THR A 219 -3.59 9.28 -7.89
CA THR A 219 -2.91 7.99 -8.08
C THR A 219 -3.22 7.42 -9.45
N THR A 220 -2.64 6.27 -9.80
CA THR A 220 -2.95 5.50 -11.01
C THR A 220 -4.08 4.49 -10.75
N SER A 221 -4.65 3.89 -11.78
CA SER A 221 -5.57 2.75 -11.66
C SER A 221 -4.91 1.60 -10.91
N HIS A 222 -3.61 1.35 -11.16
CA HIS A 222 -2.83 0.36 -10.43
C HIS A 222 -2.68 0.74 -8.95
N GLY A 223 -2.44 2.02 -8.66
CA GLY A 223 -2.36 2.53 -7.29
C GLY A 223 -3.70 2.50 -6.54
N ALA A 224 -4.82 2.53 -7.25
CA ALA A 224 -6.18 2.49 -6.70
C ALA A 224 -6.68 1.06 -6.39
N ARG A 225 -5.90 0.03 -6.72
CA ARG A 225 -6.29 -1.37 -6.51
C ARG A 225 -6.69 -1.63 -5.06
N GLY A 226 -7.86 -2.27 -4.88
CA GLY A 226 -8.48 -2.53 -3.59
C GLY A 226 -9.25 -1.34 -3.01
N MET A 227 -9.28 -0.20 -3.73
CA MET A 227 -9.99 1.03 -3.33
C MET A 227 -10.89 1.55 -4.46
N GLU A 228 -11.28 0.70 -5.40
CA GLU A 228 -11.97 1.06 -6.66
C GLU A 228 -13.27 1.86 -6.41
N SER A 229 -13.98 1.58 -5.34
CA SER A 229 -15.22 2.29 -4.97
C SER A 229 -15.02 3.78 -4.62
N GLY A 230 -13.77 4.17 -4.31
CA GLY A 230 -13.36 5.56 -4.03
C GLY A 230 -12.94 6.37 -5.27
N ILE A 231 -12.74 5.74 -6.42
CA ILE A 231 -12.24 6.40 -7.65
C ILE A 231 -13.17 7.54 -8.06
N ASN A 232 -12.58 8.72 -8.31
CA ASN A 232 -13.24 9.98 -8.67
C ASN A 232 -14.31 10.48 -7.67
N LYS A 233 -14.33 9.88 -6.46
CA LYS A 233 -15.19 10.30 -5.33
C LYS A 233 -14.34 10.75 -4.15
N ALA A 234 -13.40 9.92 -3.70
CA ALA A 234 -12.50 10.16 -2.59
C ALA A 234 -11.11 10.60 -3.04
N PHE A 235 -10.69 10.22 -4.25
CA PHE A 235 -9.41 10.56 -4.86
C PHE A 235 -9.52 10.55 -6.38
N LEU A 236 -8.49 11.10 -7.07
CA LEU A 236 -8.41 11.14 -8.52
C LEU A 236 -7.51 10.03 -9.04
N VAL A 237 -7.84 9.51 -10.23
CA VAL A 237 -7.06 8.49 -10.94
C VAL A 237 -6.64 9.01 -12.29
N ALA A 238 -5.36 8.82 -12.63
CA ALA A 238 -4.76 9.18 -13.91
C ALA A 238 -3.63 8.20 -14.26
N ASP A 239 -3.65 7.63 -15.46
CA ASP A 239 -2.73 6.58 -15.88
C ASP A 239 -1.65 7.05 -16.87
N ASP A 240 -1.79 8.24 -17.42
CA ASP A 240 -0.81 8.88 -18.30
C ASP A 240 -0.38 10.26 -17.78
N ALA A 241 0.73 10.75 -18.30
CA ALA A 241 1.33 12.01 -17.83
C ALA A 241 0.39 13.21 -18.03
N GLY A 242 -0.32 13.29 -19.14
CA GLY A 242 -1.25 14.38 -19.42
C GLY A 242 -2.39 14.41 -18.41
N ALA A 243 -3.07 13.29 -18.23
CA ALA A 243 -4.16 13.15 -17.25
C ALA A 243 -3.68 13.38 -15.81
N PHE A 244 -2.44 12.98 -15.49
CA PHE A 244 -1.87 13.18 -14.16
C PHE A 244 -1.57 14.66 -13.89
N ILE A 245 -1.00 15.37 -14.87
CA ILE A 245 -0.76 16.84 -14.83
C ILE A 245 -2.08 17.58 -14.68
N GLU A 246 -3.12 17.22 -15.46
CA GLU A 246 -4.45 17.83 -15.38
C GLU A 246 -5.09 17.61 -14.02
N SER A 247 -5.00 16.37 -13.47
CA SER A 247 -5.54 16.03 -12.16
C SER A 247 -4.87 16.85 -11.04
N VAL A 248 -3.53 16.91 -11.03
CA VAL A 248 -2.78 17.73 -10.07
C VAL A 248 -3.14 19.22 -10.25
N GLY A 249 -3.17 19.70 -11.49
CA GLY A 249 -3.53 21.10 -11.80
C GLY A 249 -4.93 21.46 -11.35
N SER A 250 -5.91 20.56 -11.48
CA SER A 250 -7.28 20.77 -11.01
C SER A 250 -7.35 20.92 -9.48
N LEU A 251 -6.55 20.14 -8.75
CA LEU A 251 -6.43 20.25 -7.30
C LEU A 251 -5.74 21.55 -6.89
N ILE A 252 -4.68 21.98 -7.59
CA ILE A 252 -4.00 23.25 -7.29
C ILE A 252 -4.97 24.43 -7.46
N ASN A 253 -5.75 24.43 -8.53
CA ASN A 253 -6.61 25.56 -8.91
C ASN A 253 -7.97 25.61 -8.17
N SER A 254 -8.36 24.57 -7.43
CA SER A 254 -9.70 24.50 -6.85
C SER A 254 -9.71 24.03 -5.39
N LEU A 255 -9.77 24.98 -4.45
CA LEU A 255 -10.01 24.69 -3.04
C LEU A 255 -11.36 23.95 -2.84
N GLN A 256 -12.37 24.27 -3.64
CA GLN A 256 -13.67 23.61 -3.57
C GLN A 256 -13.53 22.10 -3.89
N LEU A 257 -12.76 21.75 -4.93
CA LEU A 257 -12.51 20.35 -5.29
C LEU A 257 -11.72 19.64 -4.19
N ARG A 258 -10.65 20.26 -3.68
CA ARG A 258 -9.87 19.71 -2.56
C ARG A 258 -10.73 19.47 -1.34
N THR A 259 -11.60 20.43 -0.97
CA THR A 259 -12.50 20.31 0.18
C THR A 259 -13.51 19.18 0.00
N LYS A 260 -14.06 19.04 -1.20
CA LYS A 260 -14.98 17.93 -1.53
C LYS A 260 -14.27 16.58 -1.39
N LEU A 261 -13.11 16.42 -2.04
CA LEU A 261 -12.35 15.17 -2.00
C LEU A 261 -11.88 14.85 -0.58
N SER A 262 -11.34 15.80 0.16
CA SER A 262 -10.89 15.62 1.55
C SER A 262 -12.01 15.05 2.45
N ARG A 263 -13.20 15.65 2.41
CA ARG A 263 -14.36 15.16 3.19
C ARG A 263 -14.79 13.77 2.76
N THR A 264 -14.81 13.52 1.45
CA THR A 264 -15.20 12.20 0.92
C THR A 264 -14.16 11.15 1.23
N ALA A 265 -12.86 11.49 1.16
CA ALA A 265 -11.74 10.63 1.51
C ALA A 265 -11.80 10.21 2.99
N TYR A 266 -11.96 11.17 3.89
CA TYR A 266 -12.13 10.91 5.32
C TYR A 266 -13.31 9.96 5.60
N LYS A 267 -14.46 10.25 5.00
CA LYS A 267 -15.65 9.39 5.14
C LYS A 267 -15.39 7.99 4.55
N PHE A 268 -14.76 7.91 3.40
CA PHE A 268 -14.41 6.64 2.74
C PHE A 268 -13.55 5.75 3.64
N VAL A 269 -12.52 6.32 4.28
CA VAL A 269 -11.66 5.59 5.21
C VAL A 269 -12.42 5.22 6.48
N SER A 270 -13.14 6.18 7.09
CA SER A 270 -13.93 5.95 8.31
C SER A 270 -15.00 4.87 8.14
N ASP A 271 -15.61 4.80 6.96
CA ASP A 271 -16.67 3.83 6.67
C ASP A 271 -16.11 2.44 6.29
N ASN A 272 -14.86 2.34 5.77
CA ASN A 272 -14.38 1.13 5.13
C ASN A 272 -13.06 0.57 5.67
N TYR A 273 -12.29 1.31 6.49
CA TYR A 273 -10.93 0.90 6.89
C TYR A 273 -10.67 1.06 8.39
N THR A 274 -11.68 0.76 9.23
CA THR A 274 -11.55 0.75 10.69
C THR A 274 -11.14 -0.62 11.21
N ALA A 275 -10.37 -0.64 12.29
CA ALA A 275 -9.91 -1.87 12.93
C ALA A 275 -11.07 -2.79 13.33
N GLU A 276 -12.14 -2.23 13.91
CA GLU A 276 -13.33 -3.00 14.32
C GLU A 276 -13.95 -3.79 13.17
N LYS A 277 -14.09 -3.14 12.01
CA LYS A 277 -14.74 -3.75 10.84
C LYS A 277 -13.90 -4.87 10.23
N TYR A 278 -12.58 -4.69 10.18
CA TYR A 278 -11.72 -5.56 9.40
C TYR A 278 -11.02 -6.67 10.19
N PHE A 279 -10.82 -6.51 11.48
CA PHE A 279 -10.35 -7.61 12.32
C PHE A 279 -11.47 -8.56 12.75
N ARG A 280 -12.74 -8.24 12.48
CA ARG A 280 -13.87 -9.11 12.82
C ARG A 280 -13.75 -10.50 12.20
N PRO A 281 -13.42 -10.68 10.89
CA PRO A 281 -13.25 -12.03 10.31
C PRO A 281 -12.13 -12.84 10.98
N LEU A 282 -11.03 -12.17 11.37
CA LEU A 282 -9.94 -12.81 12.10
C LEU A 282 -10.39 -13.22 13.50
N ILE A 283 -11.06 -12.33 14.23
CA ILE A 283 -11.56 -12.61 15.59
C ILE A 283 -12.54 -13.79 15.58
N ASP A 284 -13.43 -13.86 14.58
CA ASP A 284 -14.44 -14.90 14.47
C ASP A 284 -13.84 -16.30 14.23
N VAL A 285 -12.61 -16.41 13.71
CA VAL A 285 -11.94 -17.71 13.47
C VAL A 285 -10.94 -18.10 14.54
N ILE A 286 -10.50 -17.18 15.41
CA ILE A 286 -9.56 -17.45 16.51
C ILE A 286 -10.25 -17.61 17.87
N GLN A 287 -11.56 -17.39 17.96
CA GLN A 287 -12.39 -17.65 19.14
C GLN A 287 -12.94 -19.07 19.10
#